data_b973dc1ca4af3a09731b152f7bda65ea
#
_entry.id   b973dc1ca4af3a09731b152f7bda65ea
#
_cell.length_a   1.000
_cell.length_b   1.000
_cell.length_c   1.000
_cell.angle_alpha   90.00
_cell.angle_beta   90.00
_cell.angle_gamma   90.00
#
_symmetry.space_group_name_H-M   'P 1'
#
loop_
_entity.id
_entity.type
_entity.pdbx_description
1 polymer ?
#
loop_
_entity_poly.entity_id
_entity_poly.type
_entity_poly.pdbx_seq_one_letter_code
_entity_poly.pdbx_strand_id
1 'polypeptide(L)'
;MIGVYNYTVVLTYLSLLSASSGIMVSLWGKGHPFIGIFFLLLCGLFDAFDGKVARTKQDRTENEKKFGVQIDSLSDLAAFGVLPACIGASLIKNELFLKKVVPSGAPIWLGKLLYGLLFACLILYVLAALIRLAYFNVEEEERQKTESCPRKYFTGVPVTTASLIFPSVMLLQYIFSPADIAVLYFISIVITGFLFVSRIQIPKPG
;
A
#
# COMPACT_ATOMS: atom_id res chain seq x y z
N MET A 1 23.16 13.69 -15.13
CA MET A 1 21.82 13.10 -14.94
C MET A 1 21.30 13.55 -13.60
N ILE A 2 20.00 13.85 -13.49
CA ILE A 2 19.35 14.22 -12.21
C ILE A 2 19.05 12.91 -11.45
N GLY A 3 19.45 12.82 -10.18
CA GLY A 3 19.15 11.69 -9.30
C GLY A 3 20.39 11.05 -8.68
N VAL A 4 20.14 10.11 -7.75
CA VAL A 4 21.17 9.28 -7.10
C VAL A 4 21.04 7.87 -7.68
N TYR A 5 22.13 7.35 -8.24
CA TYR A 5 22.17 6.04 -8.91
C TYR A 5 23.11 5.07 -8.19
N ASN A 6 23.06 5.09 -6.86
CA ASN A 6 23.85 4.20 -6.02
C ASN A 6 23.09 2.89 -5.77
N TYR A 7 23.83 1.82 -5.46
CA TYR A 7 23.21 0.54 -5.09
C TYR A 7 22.24 0.63 -3.91
N THR A 8 22.35 1.67 -3.07
CA THR A 8 21.47 1.91 -1.92
C THR A 8 20.03 2.24 -2.26
N VAL A 9 19.74 2.69 -3.49
CA VAL A 9 18.39 3.02 -3.97
C VAL A 9 17.88 2.06 -5.04
N VAL A 10 18.65 1.03 -5.39
CA VAL A 10 18.27 0.08 -6.44
C VAL A 10 17.01 -0.71 -6.06
N LEU A 11 16.91 -1.14 -4.80
CA LEU A 11 15.75 -1.89 -4.32
C LEU A 11 14.49 -1.02 -4.32
N THR A 12 14.60 0.26 -3.96
CA THR A 12 13.50 1.23 -4.03
C THR A 12 13.02 1.42 -5.47
N TYR A 13 13.95 1.50 -6.45
CA TYR A 13 13.58 1.53 -7.87
C TYR A 13 12.91 0.25 -8.34
N LEU A 14 13.38 -0.92 -7.90
CA LEU A 14 12.76 -2.22 -8.21
C LEU A 14 11.36 -2.33 -7.57
N SER A 15 11.18 -1.82 -6.36
CA SER A 15 9.86 -1.73 -5.71
C SER A 15 8.91 -0.87 -6.55
N LEU A 16 9.34 0.31 -6.98
CA LEU A 16 8.52 1.19 -7.82
C LEU A 16 8.19 0.57 -9.18
N LEU A 17 9.14 -0.10 -9.83
CA LEU A 17 8.91 -0.82 -11.09
C LEU A 17 7.90 -1.95 -10.89
N SER A 18 8.03 -2.71 -9.79
CA SER A 18 7.08 -3.76 -9.42
C SER A 18 5.68 -3.17 -9.18
N ALA A 19 5.59 -2.09 -8.40
CA ALA A 19 4.32 -1.40 -8.13
C ALA A 19 3.65 -0.93 -9.43
N SER A 20 4.41 -0.26 -10.30
CA SER A 20 3.91 0.25 -11.58
C SER A 20 3.41 -0.88 -12.49
N SER A 21 4.17 -1.99 -12.57
CA SER A 21 3.76 -3.18 -13.31
C SER A 21 2.48 -3.80 -12.75
N GLY A 22 2.40 -3.90 -11.42
CA GLY A 22 1.21 -4.40 -10.72
C GLY A 22 -0.03 -3.53 -10.96
N ILE A 23 0.12 -2.21 -10.94
CA ILE A 23 -0.96 -1.25 -11.25
C ILE A 23 -1.46 -1.45 -12.68
N MET A 24 -0.55 -1.47 -13.65
CA MET A 24 -0.91 -1.63 -15.06
C MET A 24 -1.64 -2.96 -15.30
N VAL A 25 -1.11 -4.07 -14.80
CA VAL A 25 -1.71 -5.40 -14.98
C VAL A 25 -3.05 -5.51 -14.26
N SER A 26 -3.17 -4.97 -13.04
CA SER A 26 -4.45 -4.98 -12.30
C SER A 26 -5.56 -4.27 -13.06
N LEU A 27 -5.23 -3.18 -13.78
CA LEU A 27 -6.23 -2.38 -14.52
C LEU A 27 -6.44 -2.84 -15.96
N TRP A 28 -5.56 -3.71 -16.50
CA TRP A 28 -5.64 -4.15 -17.88
C TRP A 28 -6.86 -5.01 -18.18
N GLY A 29 -7.60 -4.66 -19.23
CA GLY A 29 -8.77 -5.42 -19.68
C GLY A 29 -9.84 -5.61 -18.61
N LYS A 30 -10.16 -6.87 -18.30
CA LYS A 30 -11.10 -7.24 -17.24
C LYS A 30 -10.52 -7.11 -15.82
N GLY A 31 -9.22 -6.83 -15.71
CA GLY A 31 -8.46 -6.78 -14.45
C GLY A 31 -7.86 -8.13 -14.07
N HIS A 32 -6.68 -8.06 -13.45
CA HIS A 32 -5.94 -9.24 -12.98
C HIS A 32 -5.50 -9.07 -11.53
N PRO A 33 -6.44 -9.15 -10.54
CA PRO A 33 -6.16 -8.84 -9.14
C PRO A 33 -5.07 -9.75 -8.55
N PHE A 34 -5.03 -11.04 -8.91
CA PHE A 34 -4.04 -11.98 -8.39
C PHE A 34 -2.61 -11.66 -8.85
N ILE A 35 -2.45 -11.20 -10.09
CA ILE A 35 -1.14 -10.77 -10.59
C ILE A 35 -0.73 -9.47 -9.87
N GLY A 36 -1.68 -8.56 -9.64
CA GLY A 36 -1.46 -7.37 -8.82
C GLY A 36 -0.97 -7.69 -7.41
N ILE A 37 -1.57 -8.69 -6.75
CA ILE A 37 -1.15 -9.19 -5.43
C ILE A 37 0.27 -9.76 -5.46
N PHE A 38 0.65 -10.49 -6.52
CA PHE A 38 2.02 -10.98 -6.68
C PHE A 38 3.03 -9.81 -6.70
N PHE A 39 2.74 -8.76 -7.47
CA PHE A 39 3.58 -7.56 -7.50
C PHE A 39 3.60 -6.81 -6.15
N LEU A 40 2.48 -6.79 -5.42
CA LEU A 40 2.43 -6.21 -4.08
C LEU A 40 3.34 -6.96 -3.08
N LEU A 41 3.38 -8.30 -3.15
CA LEU A 41 4.30 -9.12 -2.37
C LEU A 41 5.77 -8.81 -2.72
N LEU A 42 6.09 -8.66 -4.00
CA LEU A 42 7.43 -8.26 -4.45
C LEU A 42 7.82 -6.87 -3.91
N CYS A 43 6.90 -5.90 -3.91
CA CYS A 43 7.15 -4.60 -3.31
C CYS A 43 7.49 -4.72 -1.83
N GLY A 44 6.70 -5.49 -1.06
CA GLY A 44 6.97 -5.73 0.36
C GLY A 44 8.31 -6.43 0.60
N LEU A 45 8.71 -7.33 -0.29
CA LEU A 45 10.02 -7.99 -0.24
C LEU A 45 11.15 -6.98 -0.46
N PHE A 46 11.07 -6.15 -1.50
CA PHE A 46 12.09 -5.13 -1.80
C PHE A 46 12.20 -4.11 -0.66
N ASP A 47 11.09 -3.60 -0.12
CA ASP A 47 11.05 -2.70 1.03
C ASP A 47 11.69 -3.31 2.29
N ALA A 48 11.45 -4.59 2.59
CA ALA A 48 12.05 -5.26 3.74
C ALA A 48 13.59 -5.30 3.71
N PHE A 49 14.19 -5.20 2.53
CA PHE A 49 15.64 -5.25 2.33
C PHE A 49 16.29 -3.90 2.04
N ASP A 50 15.57 -2.92 1.46
CA ASP A 50 16.17 -1.66 1.03
C ASP A 50 16.79 -0.86 2.18
N GLY A 51 16.11 -0.75 3.32
CA GLY A 51 16.64 -0.09 4.50
C GLY A 51 17.88 -0.78 5.09
N LYS A 52 18.03 -2.12 4.92
CA LYS A 52 19.25 -2.84 5.31
C LYS A 52 20.38 -2.51 4.35
N VAL A 53 20.12 -2.57 3.04
CA VAL A 53 21.10 -2.25 1.99
C VAL A 53 21.52 -0.78 2.06
N ALA A 54 20.59 0.14 2.29
CA ALA A 54 20.89 1.56 2.45
C ALA A 54 21.89 1.83 3.59
N ARG A 55 21.82 1.07 4.69
CA ARG A 55 22.73 1.21 5.86
C ARG A 55 24.12 0.64 5.65
N THR A 56 24.37 -0.16 4.61
CA THR A 56 25.71 -0.70 4.33
C THR A 56 26.69 0.37 3.81
N LYS A 57 26.19 1.47 3.22
CA LYS A 57 27.03 2.57 2.75
C LYS A 57 27.19 3.60 3.85
N GLN A 58 28.36 3.67 4.48
CA GLN A 58 28.67 4.60 5.58
C GLN A 58 28.95 6.03 5.07
N ASP A 59 29.53 6.20 3.89
CA ASP A 59 29.96 7.48 3.32
C ASP A 59 28.84 8.16 2.49
N ARG A 60 27.59 8.15 3.00
CA ARG A 60 26.47 8.85 2.33
C ARG A 60 26.48 10.33 2.67
N THR A 61 26.43 11.20 1.64
CA THR A 61 26.22 12.63 1.83
C THR A 61 24.82 12.91 2.38
N GLU A 62 24.64 14.04 3.02
CA GLU A 62 23.32 14.47 3.54
C GLU A 62 22.27 14.58 2.42
N ASN A 63 22.67 15.02 1.23
CA ASN A 63 21.78 15.06 0.07
C ASN A 63 21.38 13.67 -0.42
N GLU A 64 22.29 12.68 -0.42
CA GLU A 64 21.97 11.30 -0.75
C GLU A 64 21.01 10.67 0.27
N LYS A 65 21.17 10.97 1.56
CA LYS A 65 20.24 10.48 2.61
C LYS A 65 18.85 11.07 2.41
N LYS A 66 18.75 12.39 2.25
CA LYS A 66 17.47 13.10 2.02
C LYS A 66 16.78 12.61 0.74
N PHE A 67 17.53 12.45 -0.34
CA PHE A 67 17.00 11.90 -1.59
C PHE A 67 16.46 10.48 -1.39
N GLY A 68 17.22 9.61 -0.69
CA GLY A 68 16.81 8.25 -0.37
C GLY A 68 15.46 8.20 0.36
N VAL A 69 15.29 8.99 1.42
CA VAL A 69 14.03 9.07 2.19
C VAL A 69 12.86 9.53 1.32
N GLN A 70 13.06 10.52 0.46
CA GLN A 70 11.99 11.04 -0.40
C GLN A 70 11.55 10.02 -1.45
N ILE A 71 12.50 9.37 -2.14
CA ILE A 71 12.18 8.40 -3.18
C ILE A 71 11.55 7.12 -2.60
N ASP A 72 11.97 6.73 -1.40
CA ASP A 72 11.42 5.62 -0.64
C ASP A 72 9.93 5.87 -0.33
N SER A 73 9.61 7.01 0.27
CA SER A 73 8.22 7.39 0.56
C SER A 73 7.33 7.50 -0.68
N LEU A 74 7.86 7.98 -1.80
CA LEU A 74 7.11 8.04 -3.07
C LEU A 74 6.88 6.64 -3.65
N SER A 75 7.89 5.76 -3.56
CA SER A 75 7.78 4.35 -3.96
C SER A 75 6.76 3.62 -3.09
N ASP A 76 6.81 3.83 -1.78
CA ASP A 76 5.88 3.22 -0.82
C ASP A 76 4.44 3.66 -1.04
N LEU A 77 4.20 4.93 -1.37
CA LEU A 77 2.87 5.40 -1.73
C LEU A 77 2.33 4.67 -2.96
N ALA A 78 3.17 4.49 -3.99
CA ALA A 78 2.77 3.74 -5.18
C ALA A 78 2.51 2.26 -4.87
N ALA A 79 3.39 1.62 -4.09
CA ALA A 79 3.35 0.20 -3.78
C ALA A 79 2.23 -0.17 -2.80
N PHE A 80 2.09 0.57 -1.69
CA PHE A 80 1.21 0.19 -0.58
C PHE A 80 -0.05 1.07 -0.47
N GLY A 81 -0.08 2.21 -1.17
CA GLY A 81 -1.26 3.06 -1.31
C GLY A 81 -2.00 2.79 -2.62
N VAL A 82 -1.37 3.08 -3.76
CA VAL A 82 -2.03 3.07 -5.07
C VAL A 82 -2.29 1.65 -5.58
N LEU A 83 -1.31 0.74 -5.52
CA LEU A 83 -1.47 -0.62 -6.05
C LEU A 83 -2.60 -1.39 -5.38
N PRO A 84 -2.76 -1.44 -4.03
CA PRO A 84 -3.92 -2.08 -3.42
C PRO A 84 -5.26 -1.47 -3.84
N ALA A 85 -5.33 -0.15 -4.01
CA ALA A 85 -6.53 0.51 -4.51
C ALA A 85 -6.85 0.09 -5.96
N CYS A 86 -5.84 -0.04 -6.84
CA CYS A 86 -6.01 -0.53 -8.20
C CYS A 86 -6.44 -2.01 -8.25
N ILE A 87 -5.92 -2.85 -7.35
CA ILE A 87 -6.39 -4.23 -7.19
C ILE A 87 -7.87 -4.23 -6.78
N GLY A 88 -8.26 -3.39 -5.80
CA GLY A 88 -9.67 -3.20 -5.41
C GLY A 88 -10.55 -2.75 -6.58
N ALA A 89 -10.08 -1.79 -7.39
CA ALA A 89 -10.78 -1.34 -8.58
C ALA A 89 -10.96 -2.45 -9.62
N SER A 90 -10.01 -3.37 -9.74
CA SER A 90 -10.15 -4.52 -10.63
C SER A 90 -11.20 -5.53 -10.13
N LEU A 91 -11.34 -5.69 -8.81
CA LEU A 91 -12.38 -6.54 -8.22
C LEU A 91 -13.79 -6.00 -8.44
N ILE A 92 -13.98 -4.68 -8.49
CA ILE A 92 -15.28 -4.06 -8.80
C ILE A 92 -15.72 -4.39 -10.24
N LYS A 93 -14.81 -4.59 -11.18
CA LYS A 93 -15.13 -4.96 -12.57
C LYS A 93 -15.74 -6.37 -12.67
N ASN A 94 -15.66 -7.19 -11.63
CA ASN A 94 -16.21 -8.53 -11.61
C ASN A 94 -17.73 -8.48 -11.42
N GLU A 95 -18.49 -8.96 -12.43
CA GLU A 95 -19.96 -8.99 -12.39
C GLU A 95 -20.52 -9.79 -11.21
N LEU A 96 -19.85 -10.85 -10.76
CA LEU A 96 -20.29 -11.64 -9.61
C LEU A 96 -20.25 -10.84 -8.31
N PHE A 97 -19.26 -9.98 -8.15
CA PHE A 97 -19.17 -9.08 -7.01
C PHE A 97 -20.32 -8.06 -6.99
N LEU A 98 -20.56 -7.40 -8.12
CA LEU A 98 -21.65 -6.42 -8.23
C LEU A 98 -23.02 -7.05 -8.00
N LYS A 99 -23.28 -8.26 -8.55
CA LYS A 99 -24.51 -9.00 -8.31
C LYS A 99 -24.72 -9.39 -6.84
N LYS A 100 -23.64 -9.55 -6.08
CA LYS A 100 -23.72 -9.85 -4.64
C LYS A 100 -23.98 -8.62 -3.79
N VAL A 101 -23.35 -7.51 -4.12
CA VAL A 101 -23.45 -6.24 -3.37
C VAL A 101 -24.75 -5.48 -3.69
N VAL A 102 -25.22 -5.56 -4.94
CA VAL A 102 -26.46 -4.93 -5.38
C VAL A 102 -27.61 -5.94 -5.27
N PRO A 103 -28.65 -5.68 -4.45
CA PRO A 103 -29.80 -6.59 -4.32
C PRO A 103 -30.50 -6.85 -5.66
N SER A 104 -30.95 -8.08 -5.88
CA SER A 104 -31.74 -8.43 -7.07
C SER A 104 -33.05 -7.62 -7.10
N GLY A 105 -33.29 -6.90 -8.21
CA GLY A 105 -34.45 -6.01 -8.35
C GLY A 105 -34.21 -4.58 -7.82
N ALA A 106 -33.01 -4.25 -7.35
CA ALA A 106 -32.69 -2.89 -6.95
C ALA A 106 -32.75 -1.90 -8.13
N PRO A 107 -33.18 -0.65 -7.90
CA PRO A 107 -33.20 0.36 -8.94
C PRO A 107 -31.77 0.69 -9.40
N ILE A 108 -31.61 1.03 -10.69
CA ILE A 108 -30.30 1.29 -11.34
C ILE A 108 -29.48 2.36 -10.60
N TRP A 109 -30.14 3.37 -10.04
CA TRP A 109 -29.46 4.43 -9.29
C TRP A 109 -28.74 3.91 -8.03
N LEU A 110 -29.30 2.88 -7.35
CA LEU A 110 -28.67 2.28 -6.17
C LEU A 110 -27.36 1.56 -6.54
N GLY A 111 -27.35 0.84 -7.66
CA GLY A 111 -26.11 0.22 -8.17
C GLY A 111 -25.03 1.26 -8.48
N LYS A 112 -25.38 2.36 -9.12
CA LYS A 112 -24.45 3.47 -9.41
C LYS A 112 -23.94 4.14 -8.13
N LEU A 113 -24.81 4.33 -7.14
CA LEU A 113 -24.42 4.89 -5.84
C LEU A 113 -23.42 3.99 -5.11
N LEU A 114 -23.71 2.69 -5.02
CA LEU A 114 -22.80 1.70 -4.38
C LEU A 114 -21.45 1.64 -5.10
N TYR A 115 -21.45 1.67 -6.43
CA TYR A 115 -20.23 1.73 -7.22
C TYR A 115 -19.41 2.99 -6.89
N GLY A 116 -20.05 4.15 -6.82
CA GLY A 116 -19.41 5.40 -6.43
C GLY A 116 -18.84 5.38 -5.01
N LEU A 117 -19.55 4.77 -4.05
CA LEU A 117 -19.08 4.61 -2.67
C LEU A 117 -17.85 3.69 -2.58
N LEU A 118 -17.84 2.59 -3.34
CA LEU A 118 -16.68 1.70 -3.38
C LEU A 118 -15.44 2.42 -3.93
N PHE A 119 -15.58 3.21 -5.00
CA PHE A 119 -14.49 4.03 -5.52
C PHE A 119 -14.04 5.10 -4.52
N ALA A 120 -14.97 5.74 -3.84
CA ALA A 120 -14.64 6.72 -2.79
C ALA A 120 -13.82 6.07 -1.66
N CYS A 121 -14.15 4.84 -1.24
CA CYS A 121 -13.35 4.09 -0.26
C CYS A 121 -11.92 3.85 -0.74
N LEU A 122 -11.71 3.50 -2.02
CA LEU A 122 -10.37 3.31 -2.59
C LEU A 122 -9.56 4.61 -2.60
N ILE A 123 -10.20 5.74 -2.97
CA ILE A 123 -9.56 7.06 -2.97
C ILE A 123 -9.18 7.47 -1.55
N LEU A 124 -10.08 7.29 -0.58
CA LEU A 124 -9.82 7.59 0.84
C LEU A 124 -8.70 6.73 1.42
N TYR A 125 -8.60 5.47 0.99
CA TYR A 125 -7.48 4.60 1.39
C TYR A 125 -6.14 5.15 0.89
N VAL A 126 -6.03 5.58 -0.38
CA VAL A 126 -4.80 6.19 -0.92
C VAL A 126 -4.45 7.46 -0.16
N LEU A 127 -5.46 8.30 0.14
CA LEU A 127 -5.26 9.51 0.95
C LEU A 127 -4.75 9.18 2.36
N ALA A 128 -5.31 8.16 3.00
CA ALA A 128 -4.87 7.69 4.32
C ALA A 128 -3.41 7.22 4.30
N ALA A 129 -3.00 6.47 3.26
CA ALA A 129 -1.62 6.04 3.07
C ALA A 129 -0.67 7.24 2.89
N LEU A 130 -1.06 8.24 2.08
CA LEU A 130 -0.30 9.47 1.89
C LEU A 130 -0.10 10.23 3.21
N ILE A 131 -1.19 10.46 3.96
CA ILE A 131 -1.14 11.15 5.26
C ILE A 131 -0.21 10.41 6.22
N ARG A 132 -0.31 9.08 6.23
CA ARG A 132 0.54 8.23 7.10
C ARG A 132 2.01 8.37 6.78
N LEU A 133 2.41 8.32 5.50
CA LEU A 133 3.80 8.46 5.06
C LEU A 133 4.34 9.85 5.37
N ALA A 134 3.57 10.90 5.06
CA ALA A 134 3.96 12.28 5.34
C ALA A 134 4.16 12.52 6.86
N TYR A 135 3.21 12.04 7.69
CA TYR A 135 3.30 12.16 9.14
C TYR A 135 4.53 11.43 9.70
N PHE A 136 4.79 10.21 9.22
CA PHE A 136 5.94 9.42 9.65
C PHE A 136 7.27 10.11 9.33
N ASN A 137 7.40 10.70 8.15
CA ASN A 137 8.62 11.40 7.73
C ASN A 137 8.89 12.63 8.60
N VAL A 138 7.85 13.43 8.87
CA VAL A 138 7.98 14.61 9.75
C VAL A 138 8.37 14.18 11.17
N GLU A 139 7.66 13.19 11.74
CA GLU A 139 7.95 12.69 13.09
C GLU A 139 9.36 12.10 13.21
N GLU A 140 9.85 11.42 12.16
CA GLU A 140 11.21 10.86 12.15
C GLU A 140 12.28 11.96 12.01
N GLU A 141 12.04 13.00 11.21
CA GLU A 141 12.94 14.14 11.08
C GLU A 141 13.04 14.94 12.39
N GLU A 142 11.93 15.18 13.07
CA GLU A 142 11.92 15.85 14.38
C GLU A 142 12.66 15.02 15.44
N ARG A 143 12.43 13.72 15.45
CA ARG A 143 13.10 12.82 16.38
C ARG A 143 14.61 12.82 16.20
N GLN A 144 15.09 12.75 14.96
CA GLN A 144 16.54 12.78 14.68
C GLN A 144 17.24 14.07 15.16
N LYS A 145 16.48 15.16 15.32
CA LYS A 145 16.99 16.43 15.85
C LYS A 145 17.03 16.46 17.39
N THR A 146 16.15 15.70 18.05
CA THR A 146 15.91 15.80 19.50
C THR A 146 16.42 14.61 20.31
N GLU A 147 16.43 13.40 19.72
CA GLU A 147 16.74 12.17 20.42
C GLU A 147 17.86 11.37 19.75
N SER A 148 18.83 10.90 20.56
CA SER A 148 19.88 9.97 20.11
C SER A 148 19.53 8.50 20.30
N CYS A 149 18.37 8.18 20.94
CA CYS A 149 17.97 6.80 21.25
C CYS A 149 17.07 6.18 20.17
N PRO A 150 17.15 4.85 19.93
CA PRO A 150 16.26 4.17 19.00
C PRO A 150 14.80 4.22 19.49
N ARG A 151 13.87 4.33 18.53
CA ARG A 151 12.42 4.38 18.75
C ARG A 151 11.91 3.14 19.45
N LYS A 152 11.14 3.29 20.54
CA LYS A 152 10.52 2.18 21.27
C LYS A 152 9.10 1.85 20.77
N TYR A 153 8.36 2.84 20.25
CA TYR A 153 6.99 2.70 19.77
C TYR A 153 6.82 3.36 18.40
N PHE A 154 5.98 2.78 17.56
CA PHE A 154 5.48 3.40 16.34
C PHE A 154 4.08 3.97 16.59
N THR A 155 3.82 5.18 16.12
CA THR A 155 2.47 5.76 16.12
C THR A 155 1.76 5.30 14.85
N GLY A 156 0.70 4.51 14.97
CA GLY A 156 -0.07 3.94 13.85
C GLY A 156 0.60 2.74 13.16
N VAL A 157 -0.15 2.06 12.30
CA VAL A 157 0.32 0.90 11.53
C VAL A 157 1.21 1.35 10.37
N PRO A 158 2.37 0.72 10.12
CA PRO A 158 3.20 1.01 8.94
C PRO A 158 2.45 0.71 7.64
N VAL A 159 2.65 1.52 6.59
CA VAL A 159 1.97 1.31 5.30
C VAL A 159 2.39 0.01 4.62
N THR A 160 3.59 -0.46 4.88
CA THR A 160 4.15 -1.72 4.36
C THR A 160 3.37 -2.96 4.82
N THR A 161 2.57 -2.87 5.92
CA THR A 161 1.68 -3.96 6.35
C THR A 161 0.63 -4.32 5.30
N ALA A 162 0.33 -3.42 4.36
CA ALA A 162 -0.53 -3.70 3.22
C ALA A 162 -0.04 -4.91 2.39
N SER A 163 1.29 -5.07 2.27
CA SER A 163 1.91 -6.21 1.55
C SER A 163 1.70 -7.57 2.24
N LEU A 164 1.24 -7.59 3.47
CA LEU A 164 0.87 -8.81 4.20
C LEU A 164 -0.65 -8.98 4.27
N ILE A 165 -1.38 -7.91 4.58
CA ILE A 165 -2.84 -7.95 4.79
C ILE A 165 -3.56 -8.36 3.50
N PHE A 166 -3.33 -7.67 2.38
CA PHE A 166 -4.08 -7.92 1.15
C PHE A 166 -3.78 -9.27 0.50
N PRO A 167 -2.52 -9.74 0.42
CA PRO A 167 -2.25 -11.10 -0.01
C PRO A 167 -2.89 -12.16 0.88
N SER A 168 -2.89 -11.98 2.21
CA SER A 168 -3.53 -12.90 3.14
C SER A 168 -5.04 -13.00 2.91
N VAL A 169 -5.70 -11.86 2.66
CA VAL A 169 -7.12 -11.84 2.29
C VAL A 169 -7.37 -12.58 0.97
N MET A 170 -6.51 -12.35 -0.03
CA MET A 170 -6.65 -13.03 -1.33
C MET A 170 -6.40 -14.54 -1.27
N LEU A 171 -5.56 -15.02 -0.34
CA LEU A 171 -5.37 -16.45 -0.12
C LEU A 171 -6.63 -17.17 0.39
N LEU A 172 -7.57 -16.45 1.02
CA LEU A 172 -8.85 -17.01 1.45
C LEU A 172 -9.73 -17.48 0.28
N GLN A 173 -9.36 -17.21 -0.98
CA GLN A 173 -10.04 -17.72 -2.18
C GLN A 173 -10.16 -19.26 -2.24
N TYR A 174 -9.28 -19.96 -1.54
CA TYR A 174 -9.34 -21.42 -1.45
C TYR A 174 -10.49 -21.92 -0.56
N ILE A 175 -11.10 -21.02 0.24
CA ILE A 175 -12.16 -21.33 1.20
C ILE A 175 -13.46 -20.64 0.82
N PHE A 176 -13.39 -19.41 0.31
CA PHE A 176 -14.54 -18.55 0.03
C PHE A 176 -14.75 -18.32 -1.46
N SER A 177 -15.97 -17.93 -1.86
CA SER A 177 -16.27 -17.62 -3.25
C SER A 177 -15.55 -16.32 -3.70
N PRO A 178 -15.30 -16.14 -5.01
CA PRO A 178 -14.66 -14.90 -5.50
C PRO A 178 -15.40 -13.61 -5.12
N ALA A 179 -16.73 -13.67 -5.00
CA ALA A 179 -17.53 -12.52 -4.58
C ALA A 179 -17.36 -12.22 -3.08
N ASP A 180 -17.19 -13.25 -2.23
CA ASP A 180 -16.90 -13.07 -0.81
C ASP A 180 -15.52 -12.47 -0.59
N ILE A 181 -14.54 -12.92 -1.35
CA ILE A 181 -13.17 -12.38 -1.30
C ILE A 181 -13.16 -10.90 -1.65
N ALA A 182 -13.90 -10.50 -2.68
CA ALA A 182 -14.00 -9.08 -3.03
C ALA A 182 -14.61 -8.25 -1.89
N VAL A 183 -15.66 -8.75 -1.22
CA VAL A 183 -16.24 -8.09 -0.03
C VAL A 183 -15.21 -8.00 1.10
N LEU A 184 -14.53 -9.10 1.43
CA LEU A 184 -13.49 -9.12 2.46
C LEU A 184 -12.33 -8.17 2.14
N TYR A 185 -11.96 -8.07 0.86
CA TYR A 185 -10.94 -7.14 0.40
C TYR A 185 -11.35 -5.69 0.66
N PHE A 186 -12.59 -5.30 0.34
CA PHE A 186 -13.10 -3.95 0.62
C PHE A 186 -13.21 -3.64 2.12
N ILE A 187 -13.64 -4.60 2.92
CA ILE A 187 -13.61 -4.47 4.38
C ILE A 187 -12.18 -4.22 4.86
N SER A 188 -11.21 -4.96 4.33
CA SER A 188 -9.79 -4.78 4.67
C SER A 188 -9.25 -3.43 4.22
N ILE A 189 -9.65 -2.90 3.05
CA ILE A 189 -9.29 -1.54 2.59
C ILE A 189 -9.76 -0.49 3.61
N VAL A 190 -11.01 -0.57 4.06
CA VAL A 190 -11.57 0.39 5.02
C VAL A 190 -10.86 0.30 6.37
N ILE A 191 -10.68 -0.91 6.89
CA ILE A 191 -10.01 -1.14 8.18
C ILE A 191 -8.55 -0.66 8.12
N THR A 192 -7.81 -1.04 7.08
CA THR A 192 -6.38 -0.68 6.95
C THR A 192 -6.22 0.83 6.74
N GLY A 193 -7.08 1.47 5.93
CA GLY A 193 -7.09 2.92 5.76
C GLY A 193 -7.34 3.67 7.08
N PHE A 194 -8.29 3.17 7.89
CA PHE A 194 -8.52 3.72 9.24
C PHE A 194 -7.31 3.52 10.16
N LEU A 195 -6.68 2.35 10.12
CA LEU A 195 -5.49 2.04 10.93
C LEU A 195 -4.30 2.92 10.58
N PHE A 196 -4.15 3.31 9.30
CA PHE A 196 -3.07 4.20 8.86
C PHE A 196 -3.13 5.58 9.52
N VAL A 197 -4.33 6.14 9.69
CA VAL A 197 -4.52 7.46 10.33
C VAL A 197 -4.81 7.38 11.83
N SER A 198 -4.89 6.16 12.41
CA SER A 198 -5.10 5.97 13.84
C SER A 198 -3.83 6.29 14.65
N ARG A 199 -4.00 6.78 15.89
CA ARG A 199 -2.89 7.05 16.82
C ARG A 199 -2.54 5.86 17.71
N ILE A 200 -2.73 4.64 17.24
CA ILE A 200 -2.42 3.42 17.98
C ILE A 200 -0.90 3.30 18.13
N GLN A 201 -0.41 3.16 19.36
CA GLN A 201 1.01 2.93 19.62
C GLN A 201 1.32 1.43 19.52
N ILE A 202 2.20 1.07 18.59
CA ILE A 202 2.64 -0.31 18.38
C ILE A 202 4.08 -0.44 18.87
N PRO A 203 4.37 -1.36 19.83
CA PRO A 203 5.76 -1.60 20.25
C PRO A 203 6.57 -2.11 19.06
N LYS A 204 7.82 -1.61 18.94
CA LYS A 204 8.74 -2.08 17.90
C LYS A 204 9.12 -3.53 18.23
N PRO A 205 8.97 -4.49 17.30
CA PRO A 205 9.53 -5.82 17.50
C PRO A 205 11.06 -5.71 17.62
N GLY A 206 11.61 -6.34 18.66
CA GLY A 206 13.04 -6.33 18.97
C GLY A 206 13.90 -7.01 17.92
#